data_53d54919d2db3e175f7cd83a6d904031
#
_entry.id   53d54919d2db3e175f7cd83a6d904031
#
_cell.length_a   1.000
_cell.length_b   1.000
_cell.length_c   1.000
_cell.angle_alpha   90.00
_cell.angle_beta   90.00
_cell.angle_gamma   90.00
#
_symmetry.space_group_name_H-M   'P 1'
#
loop_
_entity.id
_entity.type
_entity.pdbx_description
1 polymer ?
#
loop_
_entity_poly.entity_id
_entity_poly.type
_entity_poly.pdbx_seq_one_letter_code
_entity_poly.pdbx_strand_id
1 'polypeptide(L)'
;MTRFFKVSILISILTITISCGGKDCNSIDGSFDNYKNAMQVIKSSDFKFSDNCNTGKSSWIYDAEYYSCDGNIGYLIIETKSKNYIHSGVPIEMWNEFKNADSFGKYYNRNLKGRFRLTL
;
A
#
# COMPACT_ATOMS: atom_id res chain seq x y z
N MET A 1 24.07 45.65 -47.33
CA MET A 1 24.06 45.45 -45.87
C MET A 1 23.02 44.45 -45.53
N THR A 2 23.41 43.23 -45.29
CA THR A 2 22.52 42.18 -44.83
C THR A 2 22.44 42.19 -43.31
N ARG A 3 21.29 42.60 -42.78
CA ARG A 3 21.01 42.48 -41.36
C ARG A 3 20.54 41.07 -41.08
N PHE A 4 21.38 40.33 -40.37
CA PHE A 4 20.93 39.03 -39.85
C PHE A 4 20.09 39.26 -38.60
N PHE A 5 18.81 39.01 -38.70
CA PHE A 5 17.95 38.89 -37.51
C PHE A 5 18.23 37.55 -36.87
N LYS A 6 18.93 37.56 -35.75
CA LYS A 6 18.98 36.41 -34.86
C LYS A 6 17.62 36.30 -34.18
N VAL A 7 16.79 35.41 -34.70
CA VAL A 7 15.61 35.01 -34.00
C VAL A 7 16.08 34.05 -32.92
N SER A 8 16.21 34.57 -31.71
CA SER A 8 16.38 33.73 -30.52
C SER A 8 15.05 33.04 -30.26
N ILE A 9 14.94 31.79 -30.72
CA ILE A 9 13.84 30.93 -30.32
C ILE A 9 14.14 30.48 -28.88
N LEU A 10 13.55 31.18 -27.93
CA LEU A 10 13.47 30.69 -26.56
C LEU A 10 12.56 29.47 -26.54
N ILE A 11 13.16 28.30 -26.65
CA ILE A 11 12.44 27.05 -26.39
C ILE A 11 12.24 26.98 -24.88
N SER A 12 11.08 27.46 -24.44
CA SER A 12 10.62 27.23 -23.07
C SER A 12 10.35 25.73 -22.96
N ILE A 13 11.33 24.99 -22.42
CA ILE A 13 11.13 23.60 -22.05
C ILE A 13 10.20 23.62 -20.85
N LEU A 14 8.91 23.45 -21.10
CA LEU A 14 7.92 23.19 -20.08
C LEU A 14 8.19 21.81 -19.54
N THR A 15 9.00 21.71 -18.48
CA THR A 15 9.15 20.46 -17.75
C THR A 15 7.84 20.18 -17.04
N ILE A 16 7.00 19.39 -17.67
CA ILE A 16 5.84 18.82 -17.02
C ILE A 16 6.39 17.80 -16.02
N THR A 17 6.53 18.22 -14.78
CA THR A 17 6.76 17.28 -13.68
C THR A 17 5.46 16.54 -13.46
N ILE A 18 5.31 15.39 -14.11
CA ILE A 18 4.25 14.45 -13.77
C ILE A 18 4.64 13.89 -12.41
N SER A 19 4.07 14.45 -11.35
CA SER A 19 4.18 13.81 -10.04
C SER A 19 3.29 12.58 -10.06
N CYS A 20 3.87 11.40 -10.38
CA CYS A 20 3.24 10.09 -10.20
C CYS A 20 3.29 9.69 -8.70
N GLY A 21 3.16 10.67 -7.80
CA GLY A 21 3.06 10.43 -6.37
C GLY A 21 1.61 10.15 -6.02
N GLY A 22 1.33 9.00 -5.39
CA GLY A 22 0.09 8.78 -4.69
C GLY A 22 0.00 9.73 -3.48
N LYS A 23 -1.12 9.68 -2.79
CA LYS A 23 -1.32 10.43 -1.55
C LYS A 23 -0.29 9.99 -0.51
N ASP A 24 0.27 10.94 0.24
CA ASP A 24 1.14 10.64 1.36
C ASP A 24 0.41 9.80 2.41
N CYS A 25 1.00 8.71 2.85
CA CYS A 25 0.42 7.82 3.85
C CYS A 25 0.13 8.53 5.18
N ASN A 26 0.90 9.57 5.54
CA ASN A 26 0.63 10.39 6.73
C ASN A 26 -0.67 11.19 6.64
N SER A 27 -1.21 11.40 5.44
CA SER A 27 -2.48 12.09 5.23
C SER A 27 -3.70 11.18 5.36
N ILE A 28 -3.50 9.88 5.54
CA ILE A 28 -4.57 8.92 5.82
C ILE A 28 -4.99 9.09 7.27
N ASP A 29 -6.24 9.46 7.52
CA ASP A 29 -6.76 9.71 8.87
C ASP A 29 -7.13 8.44 9.64
N GLY A 30 -7.02 7.27 9.00
CA GLY A 30 -7.31 5.98 9.61
C GLY A 30 -8.78 5.57 9.57
N SER A 31 -9.66 6.40 9.01
CA SER A 31 -11.06 6.06 8.78
C SER A 31 -11.41 6.04 7.28
N PHE A 32 -12.29 5.16 6.89
CA PHE A 32 -12.65 4.94 5.50
C PHE A 32 -14.17 4.79 5.36
N ASP A 33 -14.69 5.14 4.19
CA ASP A 33 -16.13 5.05 3.92
C ASP A 33 -16.63 3.59 3.87
N ASN A 34 -15.80 2.71 3.30
CA ASN A 34 -16.06 1.28 3.18
C ASN A 34 -14.76 0.54 2.82
N TYR A 35 -14.83 -0.80 2.74
CA TYR A 35 -13.67 -1.63 2.37
C TYR A 35 -13.09 -1.31 0.99
N LYS A 36 -13.94 -1.03 0.01
CA LYS A 36 -13.49 -0.68 -1.33
C LYS A 36 -12.70 0.63 -1.33
N ASN A 37 -13.19 1.64 -0.61
CA ASN A 37 -12.50 2.91 -0.44
C ASN A 37 -11.17 2.71 0.28
N ALA A 38 -11.16 1.96 1.37
CA ALA A 38 -9.93 1.64 2.11
C ALA A 38 -8.89 0.97 1.21
N MET A 39 -9.28 -0.01 0.42
CA MET A 39 -8.40 -0.69 -0.51
C MET A 39 -7.78 0.26 -1.52
N GLN A 40 -8.58 1.15 -2.11
CA GLN A 40 -8.11 2.15 -3.06
C GLN A 40 -7.12 3.12 -2.42
N VAL A 41 -7.44 3.65 -1.25
CA VAL A 41 -6.60 4.62 -0.55
C VAL A 41 -5.27 3.99 -0.15
N ILE A 42 -5.29 2.80 0.43
CA ILE A 42 -4.07 2.11 0.88
C ILE A 42 -3.19 1.77 -0.32
N LYS A 43 -3.73 1.14 -1.35
CA LYS A 43 -2.94 0.70 -2.51
C LYS A 43 -2.41 1.85 -3.37
N SER A 44 -3.06 3.01 -3.36
CA SER A 44 -2.64 4.19 -4.13
C SER A 44 -1.78 5.19 -3.36
N SER A 45 -1.62 5.02 -2.06
CA SER A 45 -0.83 5.92 -1.23
C SER A 45 0.66 5.54 -1.21
N ASP A 46 1.51 6.53 -0.94
CA ASP A 46 2.95 6.32 -0.79
C ASP A 46 3.26 5.97 0.66
N PHE A 47 3.74 4.76 0.87
CA PHE A 47 4.18 4.26 2.17
C PHE A 47 5.70 4.18 2.22
N LYS A 48 6.28 4.43 3.39
CA LYS A 48 7.71 4.29 3.65
C LYS A 48 8.18 2.85 3.46
N PHE A 49 7.36 1.90 3.87
CA PHE A 49 7.62 0.48 3.75
C PHE A 49 6.39 -0.23 3.18
N SER A 50 6.61 -1.02 2.15
CA SER A 50 5.61 -1.93 1.61
C SER A 50 6.26 -3.26 1.27
N ASP A 51 5.53 -4.34 1.48
CA ASP A 51 6.02 -5.70 1.25
C ASP A 51 4.85 -6.60 0.85
N ASN A 52 5.17 -7.68 0.16
CA ASN A 52 4.21 -8.73 -0.11
C ASN A 52 4.81 -10.10 0.19
N CYS A 53 3.94 -11.07 0.42
CA CYS A 53 4.32 -12.43 0.74
C CYS A 53 3.73 -13.40 -0.28
N ASN A 54 4.56 -14.29 -0.80
CA ASN A 54 4.06 -15.38 -1.61
C ASN A 54 3.30 -16.39 -0.72
N THR A 55 2.00 -16.47 -0.91
CA THR A 55 1.10 -17.36 -0.15
C THR A 55 0.71 -18.63 -0.91
N GLY A 56 1.47 -19.00 -1.95
CA GLY A 56 1.15 -20.13 -2.84
C GLY A 56 0.98 -21.49 -2.14
N LYS A 57 1.60 -21.66 -0.95
CA LYS A 57 1.41 -22.88 -0.13
C LYS A 57 0.08 -22.91 0.64
N SER A 58 -0.63 -21.77 0.74
CA SER A 58 -1.93 -21.71 1.39
C SER A 58 -3.03 -22.17 0.46
N SER A 59 -4.02 -22.90 1.00
CA SER A 59 -5.17 -23.36 0.24
C SER A 59 -6.24 -22.29 0.04
N TRP A 60 -6.22 -21.20 0.82
CA TRP A 60 -7.29 -20.20 0.79
C TRP A 60 -6.81 -18.75 0.80
N ILE A 61 -5.60 -18.47 1.23
CA ILE A 61 -5.00 -17.14 1.13
C ILE A 61 -4.26 -17.05 -0.20
N TYR A 62 -4.67 -16.11 -1.05
CA TYR A 62 -4.10 -15.96 -2.39
C TYR A 62 -2.99 -14.92 -2.43
N ASP A 63 -3.06 -13.91 -1.57
CA ASP A 63 -2.07 -12.85 -1.49
C ASP A 63 -2.09 -12.21 -0.11
N ALA A 64 -0.95 -11.67 0.30
CA ALA A 64 -0.81 -10.90 1.51
C ALA A 64 0.14 -9.74 1.26
N GLU A 65 -0.30 -8.54 1.61
CA GLU A 65 0.44 -7.29 1.43
C GLU A 65 0.46 -6.51 2.74
N TYR A 66 1.56 -5.83 2.99
CA TYR A 66 1.75 -5.01 4.18
C TYR A 66 2.23 -3.61 3.79
N TYR A 67 1.64 -2.59 4.40
CA TYR A 67 1.91 -1.19 4.12
C TYR A 67 2.10 -0.44 5.43
N SER A 68 3.27 0.15 5.64
CA SER A 68 3.57 0.92 6.85
C SER A 68 4.14 2.29 6.52
N CYS A 69 3.60 3.32 7.17
CA CYS A 69 4.07 4.69 7.00
C CYS A 69 5.32 5.01 7.83
N ASP A 70 5.49 4.38 8.98
CA ASP A 70 6.60 4.61 9.90
C ASP A 70 7.59 3.43 10.00
N GLY A 71 7.27 2.29 9.39
CA GLY A 71 8.06 1.07 9.46
C GLY A 71 7.83 0.25 10.74
N ASN A 72 6.91 0.64 11.62
CA ASN A 72 6.62 -0.03 12.88
C ASN A 72 5.23 -0.66 12.93
N ILE A 73 4.22 0.09 12.48
CA ILE A 73 2.83 -0.40 12.38
C ILE A 73 2.28 -0.10 10.99
N GLY A 74 1.30 -0.84 10.56
CA GLY A 74 0.74 -0.64 9.23
C GLY A 74 -0.55 -1.40 8.96
N TYR A 75 -0.94 -1.35 7.70
CA TYR A 75 -2.09 -2.09 7.17
C TYR A 75 -1.64 -3.43 6.63
N LEU A 76 -2.39 -4.47 6.98
CA LEU A 76 -2.21 -5.80 6.42
C LEU A 76 -3.44 -6.16 5.58
N ILE A 77 -3.21 -6.47 4.32
CA ILE A 77 -4.27 -6.89 3.39
C ILE A 77 -4.11 -8.36 3.08
N ILE A 78 -5.14 -9.13 3.38
CA ILE A 78 -5.21 -10.57 3.08
C ILE A 78 -6.25 -10.77 1.99
N GLU A 79 -5.83 -11.26 0.84
CA GLU A 79 -6.71 -11.59 -0.28
C GLU A 79 -7.05 -13.08 -0.26
N THR A 80 -8.34 -13.38 -0.34
CA THR A 80 -8.86 -14.74 -0.42
C THR A 80 -9.75 -14.89 -1.65
N LYS A 81 -10.18 -16.11 -1.94
CA LYS A 81 -11.07 -16.38 -3.07
C LYS A 81 -12.40 -15.61 -2.97
N SER A 82 -12.94 -15.44 -1.78
CA SER A 82 -14.28 -14.88 -1.58
C SER A 82 -14.27 -13.40 -1.25
N LYS A 83 -13.28 -12.92 -0.52
CA LYS A 83 -13.17 -11.50 -0.13
C LYS A 83 -11.77 -11.14 0.37
N ASN A 84 -11.55 -9.83 0.52
CA ASN A 84 -10.34 -9.27 1.07
C ASN A 84 -10.57 -8.84 2.52
N TYR A 85 -9.56 -9.05 3.34
CA TYR A 85 -9.54 -8.61 4.73
C TYR A 85 -8.48 -7.52 4.88
N ILE A 86 -8.83 -6.43 5.54
CA ILE A 86 -7.91 -5.34 5.82
C ILE A 86 -7.80 -5.17 7.33
N HIS A 87 -6.58 -5.22 7.84
CA HIS A 87 -6.26 -4.98 9.24
C HIS A 87 -5.47 -3.69 9.38
N SER A 88 -5.78 -2.88 10.39
CA SER A 88 -5.13 -1.61 10.68
C SER A 88 -4.33 -1.69 11.96
N GLY A 89 -3.22 -0.96 12.03
CA GLY A 89 -2.39 -0.90 13.24
C GLY A 89 -1.64 -2.20 13.55
N VAL A 90 -1.34 -3.00 12.53
CA VAL A 90 -0.62 -4.27 12.69
C VAL A 90 0.87 -4.00 12.89
N PRO A 91 1.47 -4.47 13.99
CA PRO A 91 2.93 -4.34 14.19
C PRO A 91 3.72 -5.09 13.10
N ILE A 92 4.86 -4.51 12.71
CA ILE A 92 5.74 -5.14 11.70
C ILE A 92 6.25 -6.51 12.15
N GLU A 93 6.45 -6.71 13.44
CA GLU A 93 6.85 -8.01 14.00
C GLU A 93 5.82 -9.09 13.66
N MET A 94 4.54 -8.76 13.72
CA MET A 94 3.45 -9.68 13.36
C MET A 94 3.43 -9.97 11.86
N TRP A 95 3.74 -8.99 11.02
CA TRP A 95 3.94 -9.22 9.60
C TRP A 95 5.10 -10.18 9.32
N ASN A 96 6.23 -9.99 10.01
CA ASN A 96 7.39 -10.87 9.88
C ASN A 96 7.07 -12.30 10.36
N GLU A 97 6.35 -12.44 11.45
CA GLU A 97 5.89 -13.75 11.95
C GLU A 97 4.94 -14.43 10.95
N PHE A 98 4.02 -13.67 10.37
CA PHE A 98 3.11 -14.19 9.34
C PHE A 98 3.87 -14.74 8.14
N LYS A 99 4.83 -13.98 7.61
CA LYS A 99 5.62 -14.41 6.45
C LYS A 99 6.40 -15.69 6.69
N ASN A 100 6.86 -15.91 7.92
CA ASN A 100 7.66 -17.06 8.33
C ASN A 100 6.83 -18.19 8.95
N ALA A 101 5.52 -18.06 9.02
CA ALA A 101 4.66 -19.08 9.59
C ALA A 101 4.63 -20.36 8.73
N ASP A 102 4.61 -21.51 9.37
CA ASP A 102 4.46 -22.81 8.68
C ASP A 102 3.11 -22.89 7.95
N SER A 103 2.07 -22.30 8.53
CA SER A 103 0.75 -22.18 7.94
C SER A 103 0.25 -20.74 8.05
N PHE A 104 0.09 -20.08 6.92
CA PHE A 104 -0.46 -18.72 6.87
C PHE A 104 -1.89 -18.67 7.41
N GLY A 105 -2.72 -19.64 7.06
CA GLY A 105 -4.10 -19.70 7.51
C GLY A 105 -4.22 -19.90 9.01
N LYS A 106 -3.41 -20.76 9.61
CA LYS A 106 -3.40 -20.96 11.07
C LYS A 106 -2.91 -19.74 11.81
N TYR A 107 -1.84 -19.10 11.32
CA TYR A 107 -1.34 -17.88 11.90
C TYR A 107 -2.40 -16.77 11.87
N TYR A 108 -3.03 -16.59 10.72
CA TYR A 108 -4.12 -15.63 10.54
C TYR A 108 -5.26 -15.87 11.54
N ASN A 109 -5.74 -17.09 11.63
CA ASN A 109 -6.87 -17.43 12.51
C ASN A 109 -6.54 -17.22 14.00
N ARG A 110 -5.30 -17.44 14.41
CA ARG A 110 -4.87 -17.29 15.80
C ARG A 110 -4.58 -15.83 16.19
N ASN A 111 -4.00 -15.06 15.30
CA ASN A 111 -3.40 -13.77 15.65
C ASN A 111 -4.10 -12.56 15.03
N LEU A 112 -4.74 -12.72 13.90
CA LEU A 112 -5.26 -11.59 13.09
C LEU A 112 -6.78 -11.57 12.99
N LYS A 113 -7.42 -12.71 12.86
CA LYS A 113 -8.87 -12.82 12.67
C LYS A 113 -9.64 -12.13 13.81
N GLY A 114 -10.47 -11.15 13.43
CA GLY A 114 -11.26 -10.39 14.40
C GLY A 114 -10.47 -9.35 15.20
N ARG A 115 -9.19 -9.17 14.90
CA ARG A 115 -8.30 -8.19 15.56
C ARG A 115 -7.83 -7.14 14.57
N PHE A 116 -7.32 -6.01 15.07
CA PHE A 116 -6.81 -4.92 14.22
C PHE A 116 -7.83 -4.48 13.17
N ARG A 117 -9.06 -4.25 13.62
CA ARG A 117 -10.15 -3.91 12.72
C ARG A 117 -9.96 -2.54 12.10
N LEU A 118 -10.30 -2.45 10.82
CA LEU A 118 -10.37 -1.20 10.11
C LEU A 118 -11.50 -0.33 10.70
N THR A 119 -11.24 0.98 10.83
CA THR A 119 -12.27 1.95 11.20
C THR A 119 -13.01 2.40 9.94
N LEU A 120 -14.30 2.20 9.94
CA LEU A 120 -15.18 2.61 8.84
C LEU A 120 -16.12 3.73 9.28
#